data_6220453a9f81753cd796822d1bacd7d3
#
_entry.id   6220453a9f81753cd796822d1bacd7d3
#
_cell.length_a   1.000
_cell.length_b   1.000
_cell.length_c   1.000
_cell.angle_alpha   90.00
_cell.angle_beta   90.00
_cell.angle_gamma   90.00
#
_symmetry.space_group_name_H-M   'P 1'
#
loop_
_entity.id
_entity.type
_entity.pdbx_description
1 polymer ?
#
loop_
_entity_poly.entity_id
_entity_poly.type
_entity_poly.pdbx_seq_one_letter_code
_entity_poly.pdbx_strand_id
1 'polypeptide(L)'
;MYTKTDGELLQLQGLSCYLPEEGMVFNNVTQEFESRGIFRRSSLDDKQFWERPQPPGDYLKKRQKEFTLQKSDPNHVDLELQNYRVQEWDRRMNGFWFMNNGKPTYLTGLHYFYLTHWMLDTGYPDFRIPDLEFFYFLQYCIEDPHSLGMIECTKRRQGKTVRAGVFLYDLTSRAKNIYGGIQSKTLEDAKNNVFAKGLILPFKQLPDFFVPVYDTEKGQTPKSELRFFKQNKRGKNQEIYDPRTELESTITFKSSDMYAYDGTKLHRYVADECGKTKDIDVFERHQVVQFCLQLDGEIIGKCLYTTTVEEMDSGGEDFQRLWEASNQDERNANGRTKSGLYRYFLPAFKTLYYDKYGYPNEEKAKQYYMNERESLEDDSKALASYIRKNPFTIEEAFWKEGETCLFDSIKINKQLESITWMREKDLFHRGDFVWKDGKRDGMVEFKQSRKGKFYIHKAIPVDLEWNDVDKKGTKFTPTNVSKFVAGCDPFDHNVVASGSRMSNGAGYVYAKYDANSDLSETFICEYIHRPQTSDIFYEDMLKMSVFFGCKILVENNKIGIVKYFQFRGYEKFLMKLPKSKTF
;
A
#
# COMPACT_ATOMS: atom_id res chain seq x y z
N MET A 1 -6.10 1.47 27.91
CA MET A 1 -5.43 1.98 26.70
C MET A 1 -4.10 2.55 27.14
N TYR A 2 -3.03 1.94 26.69
CA TYR A 2 -1.70 2.23 27.08
C TYR A 2 -1.18 3.49 26.32
N THR A 3 -0.85 4.54 27.03
CA THR A 3 -0.27 5.77 26.44
C THR A 3 1.23 5.79 26.74
N LYS A 4 2.05 5.57 25.70
CA LYS A 4 3.49 5.82 25.75
C LYS A 4 3.70 7.33 25.76
N THR A 5 3.78 7.95 26.93
CA THR A 5 3.89 9.41 27.06
C THR A 5 5.32 9.92 27.25
N ASP A 6 6.26 9.03 27.61
CA ASP A 6 7.60 9.40 28.02
C ASP A 6 8.66 9.05 26.93
N GLY A 7 8.43 9.48 25.69
CA GLY A 7 9.31 9.23 24.58
C GLY A 7 9.18 10.25 23.46
N GLU A 8 10.02 10.13 22.44
CA GLU A 8 9.98 10.95 21.24
C GLU A 8 9.03 10.32 20.20
N LEU A 9 8.26 11.16 19.50
CA LEU A 9 7.42 10.75 18.37
C LEU A 9 8.15 11.08 17.06
N LEU A 10 8.60 10.05 16.38
CA LEU A 10 9.19 10.16 15.05
C LEU A 10 8.10 10.16 13.97
N GLN A 11 8.06 11.19 13.14
CA GLN A 11 7.12 11.26 12.01
C GLN A 11 7.61 10.39 10.85
N LEU A 12 6.87 9.33 10.52
CA LEU A 12 7.13 8.42 9.40
C LEU A 12 5.87 8.29 8.53
N GLN A 13 5.94 8.81 7.31
CA GLN A 13 4.88 8.66 6.31
C GLN A 13 3.46 8.94 6.86
N GLY A 14 3.30 10.07 7.55
CA GLY A 14 2.03 10.50 8.13
C GLY A 14 1.68 9.88 9.48
N LEU A 15 2.50 8.99 10.03
CA LEU A 15 2.29 8.40 11.35
C LEU A 15 3.34 8.87 12.37
N SER A 16 2.91 9.04 13.62
CA SER A 16 3.77 9.36 14.76
C SER A 16 4.22 8.08 15.44
N CYS A 17 5.36 7.55 15.01
CA CYS A 17 5.94 6.33 15.58
C CYS A 17 6.65 6.63 16.89
N TYR A 18 6.41 5.80 17.90
CA TYR A 18 6.97 5.95 19.21
C TYR A 18 8.44 5.50 19.31
N LEU A 19 9.27 6.35 19.88
CA LEU A 19 10.63 6.01 20.32
C LEU A 19 10.71 6.24 21.83
N PRO A 20 11.15 5.25 22.64
CA PRO A 20 11.32 5.44 24.06
C PRO A 20 12.42 6.46 24.37
N GLU A 21 12.43 7.03 25.56
CA GLU A 21 13.50 7.87 26.07
C GLU A 21 14.86 7.16 25.98
N GLU A 22 15.93 7.91 25.79
CA GLU A 22 17.27 7.33 25.59
C GLU A 22 17.68 6.34 26.70
N GLY A 23 18.00 5.12 26.29
CA GLY A 23 18.39 4.04 27.20
C GLY A 23 17.22 3.43 27.97
N MET A 24 15.99 3.91 27.77
CA MET A 24 14.79 3.35 28.36
C MET A 24 14.11 2.39 27.37
N VAL A 25 13.43 1.38 27.87
CA VAL A 25 12.54 0.54 27.07
C VAL A 25 11.19 0.42 27.78
N PHE A 26 10.14 0.29 27.02
CA PHE A 26 8.85 -0.10 27.59
C PHE A 26 8.81 -1.62 27.72
N ASN A 27 8.76 -2.09 28.98
CA ASN A 27 8.67 -3.51 29.26
C ASN A 27 7.23 -3.99 29.02
N ASN A 28 7.01 -4.75 27.95
CA ASN A 28 5.70 -5.28 27.60
C ASN A 28 5.14 -6.32 28.60
N VAL A 29 5.95 -6.83 29.52
CA VAL A 29 5.54 -7.77 30.56
C VAL A 29 5.08 -7.03 31.82
N THR A 30 5.91 -6.10 32.32
CA THR A 30 5.58 -5.32 33.52
C THR A 30 4.68 -4.11 33.24
N GLN A 31 4.54 -3.71 31.97
CA GLN A 31 3.81 -2.51 31.53
C GLN A 31 4.41 -1.19 32.08
N GLU A 32 5.71 -1.18 32.35
CA GLU A 32 6.45 -0.04 32.91
C GLU A 32 7.67 0.31 32.05
N PHE A 33 8.15 1.55 32.18
CA PHE A 33 9.41 1.97 31.58
C PHE A 33 10.58 1.52 32.46
N GLU A 34 11.55 0.89 31.85
CA GLU A 34 12.73 0.37 32.54
C GLU A 34 14.01 0.81 31.85
N SER A 35 15.03 1.19 32.63
CA SER A 35 16.34 1.51 32.07
C SER A 35 17.09 0.24 31.66
N ARG A 36 17.57 0.21 30.41
CA ARG A 36 18.42 -0.86 29.86
C ARG A 36 19.79 -0.35 29.46
N GLY A 37 20.03 0.96 29.57
CA GLY A 37 21.23 1.61 29.11
C GLY A 37 21.43 1.56 27.60
N ILE A 38 22.59 2.03 27.16
CA ILE A 38 22.94 2.10 25.74
C ILE A 38 24.21 1.26 25.53
N PHE A 39 24.10 0.24 24.66
CA PHE A 39 25.23 -0.62 24.33
C PHE A 39 26.33 0.17 23.59
N ARG A 40 27.56 0.14 24.12
CA ARG A 40 28.76 0.74 23.52
C ARG A 40 29.83 -0.32 23.39
N ARG A 41 30.46 -0.41 22.22
CA ARG A 41 31.54 -1.39 21.96
C ARG A 41 32.85 -1.01 22.69
N SER A 42 33.11 0.31 22.76
CA SER A 42 34.30 0.87 23.43
C SER A 42 33.93 2.23 24.01
N SER A 43 34.46 2.51 25.20
CA SER A 43 34.33 3.82 25.83
C SER A 43 35.17 4.92 25.15
N LEU A 44 36.06 4.55 24.24
CA LEU A 44 37.00 5.46 23.57
C LEU A 44 36.56 5.84 22.15
N ASP A 45 35.55 5.13 21.58
CA ASP A 45 35.05 5.38 20.22
C ASP A 45 33.62 5.90 20.25
N ASP A 46 33.43 7.21 20.09
CA ASP A 46 32.13 7.85 20.05
C ASP A 46 31.35 7.59 18.73
N LYS A 47 32.04 7.05 17.68
CA LYS A 47 31.47 6.75 16.39
C LYS A 47 31.22 5.26 16.20
N GLN A 48 30.48 4.66 17.14
CA GLN A 48 30.13 3.24 17.08
C GLN A 48 29.13 2.96 15.96
N PHE A 49 29.04 1.70 15.54
CA PHE A 49 28.11 1.18 14.54
C PHE A 49 27.56 -0.18 14.98
N TRP A 50 26.49 -0.64 14.31
CA TRP A 50 25.91 -1.92 14.64
C TRP A 50 26.91 -3.05 14.48
N GLU A 51 27.01 -3.83 15.52
CA GLU A 51 27.70 -5.12 15.51
C GLU A 51 26.85 -6.10 16.30
N ARG A 52 26.55 -7.22 15.67
CA ARG A 52 25.72 -8.25 16.29
C ARG A 52 26.30 -8.69 17.65
N PRO A 53 25.54 -8.60 18.74
CA PRO A 53 25.97 -9.13 20.03
C PRO A 53 26.30 -10.62 19.90
N GLN A 54 27.45 -11.01 20.47
CA GLN A 54 27.88 -12.40 20.44
C GLN A 54 27.41 -13.12 21.70
N PRO A 55 27.05 -14.43 21.60
CA PRO A 55 26.79 -15.23 22.78
C PRO A 55 28.03 -15.31 23.68
N PRO A 56 27.87 -15.66 24.96
CA PRO A 56 29.00 -15.87 25.87
C PRO A 56 30.05 -16.81 25.25
N GLY A 57 31.32 -16.55 25.56
CA GLY A 57 32.43 -17.41 25.14
C GLY A 57 32.14 -18.87 25.53
N ASP A 58 32.50 -19.80 24.67
CA ASP A 58 32.23 -21.24 24.88
C ASP A 58 30.75 -21.63 25.03
N TYR A 59 29.79 -20.83 24.50
CA TYR A 59 28.36 -21.07 24.60
C TYR A 59 28.00 -22.52 24.29
N LEU A 60 28.44 -23.06 23.15
CA LEU A 60 28.14 -24.44 22.76
C LEU A 60 28.66 -25.49 23.72
N LYS A 61 29.89 -25.31 24.25
CA LYS A 61 30.49 -26.23 25.25
C LYS A 61 29.71 -26.16 26.56
N LYS A 62 29.39 -24.96 27.04
CA LYS A 62 28.59 -24.76 28.26
C LYS A 62 27.21 -25.38 28.09
N ARG A 63 26.55 -25.18 26.95
CA ARG A 63 25.27 -25.76 26.65
C ARG A 63 25.28 -27.29 26.62
N GLN A 64 26.31 -27.89 26.02
CA GLN A 64 26.46 -29.34 26.01
C GLN A 64 26.71 -29.91 27.44
N LYS A 65 27.51 -29.20 28.26
CA LYS A 65 27.73 -29.56 29.66
C LYS A 65 26.42 -29.47 30.47
N GLU A 66 25.68 -28.36 30.35
CA GLU A 66 24.38 -28.18 30.98
C GLU A 66 23.44 -29.34 30.61
N PHE A 67 23.30 -29.66 29.33
CA PHE A 67 22.47 -30.77 28.84
C PHE A 67 22.89 -32.12 29.42
N THR A 68 24.19 -32.36 29.60
CA THR A 68 24.72 -33.59 30.20
C THR A 68 24.36 -33.66 31.68
N LEU A 69 24.47 -32.55 32.41
CA LEU A 69 24.12 -32.49 33.83
C LEU A 69 22.61 -32.60 34.07
N GLN A 70 21.80 -32.07 33.18
CA GLN A 70 20.32 -32.18 33.22
C GLN A 70 19.80 -33.61 33.08
N LYS A 71 20.62 -34.57 32.59
CA LYS A 71 20.24 -36.00 32.57
C LYS A 71 20.22 -36.60 33.99
N SER A 72 21.05 -36.09 34.90
CA SER A 72 21.12 -36.53 36.29
C SER A 72 20.36 -35.60 37.24
N ASP A 73 20.32 -34.32 36.94
CA ASP A 73 19.60 -33.30 37.67
C ASP A 73 18.79 -32.43 36.69
N PRO A 74 17.53 -32.74 36.45
CA PRO A 74 16.68 -32.00 35.48
C PRO A 74 16.55 -30.48 35.77
N ASN A 75 16.84 -30.07 37.01
CA ASN A 75 16.75 -28.66 37.42
C ASN A 75 18.12 -27.93 37.32
N HIS A 76 19.16 -28.62 36.89
CA HIS A 76 20.47 -27.99 36.73
C HIS A 76 20.44 -26.87 35.70
N VAL A 77 20.92 -25.68 36.09
CA VAL A 77 20.96 -24.48 35.25
C VAL A 77 22.36 -23.86 35.32
N ASP A 78 22.97 -23.64 34.18
CA ASP A 78 24.17 -22.80 34.11
C ASP A 78 23.75 -21.32 34.21
N LEU A 79 24.17 -20.62 35.26
CA LEU A 79 23.72 -19.25 35.56
C LEU A 79 24.11 -18.25 34.46
N GLU A 80 25.28 -18.41 33.84
CA GLU A 80 25.72 -17.52 32.77
C GLU A 80 24.87 -17.70 31.51
N LEU A 81 24.58 -18.94 31.15
CA LEU A 81 23.69 -19.23 30.04
C LEU A 81 22.24 -18.75 30.31
N GLN A 82 21.77 -18.91 31.53
CA GLN A 82 20.44 -18.46 31.92
C GLN A 82 20.33 -16.94 31.87
N ASN A 83 21.30 -16.21 32.38
CA ASN A 83 21.37 -14.75 32.30
C ASN A 83 21.38 -14.28 30.84
N TYR A 84 22.17 -14.92 29.99
CA TYR A 84 22.18 -14.63 28.55
C TYR A 84 20.80 -14.86 27.91
N ARG A 85 20.14 -15.99 28.18
CA ARG A 85 18.80 -16.31 27.67
C ARG A 85 17.77 -15.27 28.09
N VAL A 86 17.77 -14.89 29.37
CA VAL A 86 16.86 -13.87 29.90
C VAL A 86 17.09 -12.52 29.22
N GLN A 87 18.35 -12.11 29.04
CA GLN A 87 18.68 -10.87 28.35
C GLN A 87 18.23 -10.89 26.89
N GLU A 88 18.42 -11.99 26.17
CA GLU A 88 18.00 -12.10 24.76
C GLU A 88 16.47 -12.10 24.62
N TRP A 89 15.76 -12.73 25.55
CA TRP A 89 14.30 -12.65 25.60
C TRP A 89 13.82 -11.24 25.93
N ASP A 90 14.44 -10.55 26.87
CA ASP A 90 14.13 -9.16 27.19
C ASP A 90 14.32 -8.25 25.96
N ARG A 91 15.45 -8.36 25.27
CA ARG A 91 15.73 -7.60 24.05
C ARG A 91 14.76 -7.88 22.92
N ARG A 92 14.37 -9.14 22.75
CA ARG A 92 13.35 -9.55 21.77
C ARG A 92 11.98 -8.97 22.09
N MET A 93 11.61 -8.89 23.36
CA MET A 93 10.29 -8.40 23.79
C MET A 93 10.20 -6.88 23.82
N ASN A 94 11.25 -6.22 24.29
CA ASN A 94 11.18 -4.82 24.71
C ASN A 94 12.09 -3.90 23.88
N GLY A 95 13.01 -4.45 23.10
CA GLY A 95 13.92 -3.69 22.24
C GLY A 95 15.32 -3.50 22.83
N PHE A 96 16.14 -2.77 22.11
CA PHE A 96 17.56 -2.65 22.39
C PHE A 96 18.12 -1.31 21.95
N TRP A 97 18.97 -0.70 22.78
CA TRP A 97 19.67 0.53 22.47
C TRP A 97 21.14 0.30 22.15
N PHE A 98 21.64 0.93 21.09
CA PHE A 98 23.06 0.96 20.78
C PHE A 98 23.50 2.32 20.24
N MET A 99 24.81 2.58 20.25
CA MET A 99 25.38 3.79 19.63
C MET A 99 25.60 3.57 18.16
N ASN A 100 25.06 4.47 17.32
CA ASN A 100 25.27 4.48 15.88
C ASN A 100 25.72 5.86 15.42
N ASN A 101 26.92 5.99 14.89
CA ASN A 101 27.51 7.26 14.44
C ASN A 101 27.42 8.39 15.50
N GLY A 102 27.74 8.05 16.75
CA GLY A 102 27.69 8.98 17.90
C GLY A 102 26.26 9.32 18.37
N LYS A 103 25.22 8.65 17.85
CA LYS A 103 23.83 8.87 18.26
C LYS A 103 23.23 7.61 18.88
N PRO A 104 22.51 7.73 20.01
CA PRO A 104 21.71 6.63 20.54
C PRO A 104 20.65 6.21 19.52
N THR A 105 20.58 4.91 19.25
CA THR A 105 19.66 4.33 18.27
C THR A 105 18.90 3.18 18.90
N TYR A 106 17.57 3.26 18.85
CA TYR A 106 16.68 2.24 19.37
C TYR A 106 16.35 1.21 18.30
N LEU A 107 16.39 -0.06 18.64
CA LEU A 107 15.83 -1.16 17.86
C LEU A 107 14.57 -1.67 18.53
N THR A 108 13.46 -1.77 17.81
CA THR A 108 12.31 -2.51 18.31
C THR A 108 12.67 -3.96 18.59
N GLY A 109 11.96 -4.65 19.46
CA GLY A 109 12.27 -6.05 19.79
C GLY A 109 12.29 -6.94 18.56
N LEU A 110 11.35 -6.74 17.62
CA LEU A 110 11.31 -7.47 16.36
C LEU A 110 12.52 -7.18 15.46
N HIS A 111 12.97 -5.91 15.39
CA HIS A 111 14.15 -5.53 14.62
C HIS A 111 15.43 -6.10 15.22
N TYR A 112 15.57 -6.02 16.56
CA TYR A 112 16.69 -6.65 17.27
C TYR A 112 16.77 -8.15 16.97
N PHE A 113 15.64 -8.85 17.08
CA PHE A 113 15.55 -10.29 16.82
C PHE A 113 15.91 -10.61 15.35
N TYR A 114 15.45 -9.80 14.40
CA TYR A 114 15.79 -9.92 12.99
C TYR A 114 17.30 -9.81 12.74
N LEU A 115 17.94 -8.78 13.26
CA LEU A 115 19.37 -8.52 13.05
C LEU A 115 20.29 -9.52 13.78
N THR A 116 19.84 -10.04 14.93
CA THR A 116 20.69 -10.83 15.82
C THR A 116 20.54 -12.34 15.62
N HIS A 117 19.32 -12.80 15.37
CA HIS A 117 18.99 -14.24 15.39
C HIS A 117 18.40 -14.76 14.08
N TRP A 118 17.91 -13.91 13.19
CA TRP A 118 17.26 -14.33 11.95
C TRP A 118 18.26 -14.47 10.81
N MET A 119 18.98 -15.61 10.80
CA MET A 119 20.04 -15.87 9.83
C MET A 119 19.48 -16.25 8.46
N LEU A 120 19.93 -15.55 7.42
CA LEU A 120 19.59 -15.78 6.02
C LEU A 120 20.54 -16.79 5.38
N ASP A 121 20.30 -17.13 4.10
CA ASP A 121 21.23 -17.92 3.28
C ASP A 121 22.58 -17.21 3.04
N THR A 122 22.60 -15.89 3.11
CA THR A 122 23.80 -15.03 2.96
C THR A 122 24.48 -14.64 4.27
N GLY A 123 23.95 -15.08 5.41
CA GLY A 123 24.41 -14.70 6.74
C GLY A 123 23.39 -13.88 7.53
N TYR A 124 23.82 -13.21 8.58
CA TYR A 124 22.93 -12.32 9.35
C TYR A 124 22.68 -11.01 8.59
N PRO A 125 21.47 -10.43 8.71
CA PRO A 125 21.15 -9.14 8.09
C PRO A 125 22.07 -8.01 8.58
N ASP A 126 22.45 -7.12 7.67
CA ASP A 126 23.11 -5.87 8.01
C ASP A 126 22.10 -4.86 8.58
N PHE A 127 22.58 -4.02 9.50
CA PHE A 127 21.79 -2.87 9.96
C PHE A 127 21.70 -1.80 8.85
N ARG A 128 20.49 -1.33 8.58
CA ARG A 128 20.20 -0.29 7.59
C ARG A 128 19.13 0.65 8.11
N ILE A 129 19.31 1.95 7.88
CA ILE A 129 18.34 2.97 8.31
C ILE A 129 16.95 2.77 7.68
N PRO A 130 16.79 2.42 6.39
CA PRO A 130 15.47 2.13 5.85
C PRO A 130 14.77 0.93 6.50
N ASP A 131 15.52 -0.10 6.93
CA ASP A 131 14.95 -1.21 7.69
C ASP A 131 14.57 -0.77 9.12
N LEU A 132 15.34 0.12 9.76
CA LEU A 132 14.98 0.71 11.05
C LEU A 132 13.64 1.45 10.97
N GLU A 133 13.47 2.33 9.98
CA GLU A 133 12.23 3.05 9.73
C GLU A 133 11.06 2.10 9.45
N PHE A 134 11.29 1.05 8.65
CA PHE A 134 10.30 0.01 8.39
C PHE A 134 9.83 -0.67 9.69
N PHE A 135 10.75 -1.07 10.56
CA PHE A 135 10.38 -1.75 11.81
C PHE A 135 9.70 -0.82 12.82
N TYR A 136 10.01 0.48 12.82
CA TYR A 136 9.25 1.46 13.61
C TYR A 136 7.81 1.58 13.11
N PHE A 137 7.63 1.69 11.79
CA PHE A 137 6.31 1.76 11.18
C PHE A 137 5.50 0.47 11.40
N LEU A 138 6.15 -0.69 11.24
CA LEU A 138 5.52 -1.99 11.50
C LEU A 138 5.11 -2.13 12.97
N GLN A 139 5.97 -1.71 13.91
CA GLN A 139 5.64 -1.73 15.34
C GLN A 139 4.44 -0.85 15.64
N TYR A 140 4.37 0.34 15.05
CA TYR A 140 3.18 1.19 15.16
C TYR A 140 1.92 0.47 14.67
N CYS A 141 1.97 -0.15 13.48
CA CYS A 141 0.83 -0.89 12.94
C CYS A 141 0.41 -2.08 13.84
N ILE A 142 1.37 -2.75 14.48
CA ILE A 142 1.08 -3.85 15.40
C ILE A 142 0.38 -3.35 16.67
N GLU A 143 0.81 -2.22 17.20
CA GLU A 143 0.30 -1.66 18.47
C GLU A 143 -1.02 -0.88 18.30
N ASP A 144 -1.25 -0.27 17.14
CA ASP A 144 -2.47 0.52 16.89
C ASP A 144 -3.70 -0.40 16.82
N PRO A 145 -4.68 -0.23 17.74
CA PRO A 145 -5.91 -1.04 17.77
C PRO A 145 -6.81 -0.80 16.55
N HIS A 146 -6.60 0.27 15.79
CA HIS A 146 -7.39 0.59 14.60
C HIS A 146 -6.77 0.04 13.29
N SER A 147 -5.50 -0.40 13.33
CA SER A 147 -4.78 -0.94 12.17
C SER A 147 -4.92 -2.44 12.06
N LEU A 148 -5.26 -2.96 10.88
CA LEU A 148 -5.10 -4.38 10.55
C LEU A 148 -3.65 -4.73 10.21
N GLY A 149 -2.78 -3.75 9.94
CA GLY A 149 -1.39 -3.94 9.56
C GLY A 149 -0.92 -2.94 8.52
N MET A 150 0.04 -3.34 7.71
CA MET A 150 0.61 -2.44 6.70
C MET A 150 0.66 -3.07 5.30
N ILE A 151 0.70 -2.18 4.30
CA ILE A 151 0.95 -2.50 2.91
C ILE A 151 2.24 -1.81 2.47
N GLU A 152 3.23 -2.60 2.05
CA GLU A 152 4.56 -2.13 1.64
C GLU A 152 4.72 -2.18 0.13
N CYS A 153 5.13 -1.05 -0.46
CA CYS A 153 5.59 -0.97 -1.83
C CYS A 153 7.05 -0.54 -1.87
N THR A 154 7.92 -1.36 -2.44
CA THR A 154 9.36 -1.08 -2.58
C THR A 154 9.96 -1.85 -3.75
N LYS A 155 11.20 -1.52 -4.11
CA LYS A 155 11.92 -2.20 -5.19
C LYS A 155 12.15 -3.70 -4.93
N ARG A 156 12.58 -4.44 -5.96
CA ARG A 156 13.02 -5.84 -5.84
C ARG A 156 14.27 -5.99 -4.94
N ARG A 157 14.40 -7.17 -4.30
CA ARG A 157 15.55 -7.58 -3.47
C ARG A 157 15.79 -6.69 -2.24
N GLN A 158 14.72 -6.20 -1.61
CA GLN A 158 14.78 -5.39 -0.39
C GLN A 158 14.51 -6.22 0.88
N GLY A 159 14.61 -7.53 0.82
CA GLY A 159 14.44 -8.41 1.99
C GLY A 159 12.99 -8.58 2.48
N LYS A 160 11.97 -8.18 1.68
CA LYS A 160 10.55 -8.28 2.04
C LYS A 160 10.14 -9.65 2.58
N THR A 161 10.44 -10.69 1.83
CA THR A 161 10.08 -12.07 2.15
C THR A 161 10.66 -12.55 3.49
N VAL A 162 11.88 -12.09 3.82
CA VAL A 162 12.55 -12.47 5.07
C VAL A 162 11.99 -11.71 6.26
N ARG A 163 11.69 -10.40 6.08
CA ARG A 163 10.98 -9.60 7.08
C ARG A 163 9.57 -10.15 7.33
N ALA A 164 8.90 -10.65 6.30
CA ALA A 164 7.63 -11.35 6.43
C ALA A 164 7.75 -12.63 7.27
N GLY A 165 8.82 -13.40 7.09
CA GLY A 165 9.12 -14.60 7.89
C GLY A 165 9.28 -14.29 9.38
N VAL A 166 10.09 -13.30 9.73
CA VAL A 166 10.30 -12.93 11.14
C VAL A 166 9.03 -12.34 11.76
N PHE A 167 8.23 -11.57 11.02
CA PHE A 167 6.94 -11.06 11.48
C PHE A 167 5.95 -12.19 11.84
N LEU A 168 5.89 -13.24 11.02
CA LEU A 168 5.08 -14.42 11.31
C LEU A 168 5.58 -15.16 12.56
N TYR A 169 6.89 -15.39 12.61
CA TYR A 169 7.52 -16.18 13.66
C TYR A 169 7.40 -15.53 15.04
N ASP A 170 7.55 -14.21 15.11
CA ASP A 170 7.65 -13.51 16.40
C ASP A 170 6.52 -13.85 17.35
N LEU A 171 5.27 -13.64 16.94
CA LEU A 171 4.12 -13.92 17.82
C LEU A 171 3.83 -15.42 17.95
N THR A 172 3.91 -16.16 16.82
CA THR A 172 3.53 -17.57 16.80
C THR A 172 4.44 -18.47 17.64
N SER A 173 5.70 -18.04 17.86
CA SER A 173 6.67 -18.79 18.67
C SER A 173 6.68 -18.44 20.17
N ARG A 174 5.85 -17.49 20.61
CA ARG A 174 5.83 -17.03 22.01
C ARG A 174 4.45 -16.90 22.65
N ALA A 175 3.39 -17.18 21.91
CA ALA A 175 2.03 -17.12 22.43
C ALA A 175 1.24 -18.37 22.02
N LYS A 176 0.23 -18.72 22.85
CA LYS A 176 -0.61 -19.91 22.65
C LYS A 176 -1.73 -19.64 21.65
N ASN A 177 -2.11 -20.69 20.90
CA ASN A 177 -3.25 -20.66 19.96
C ASN A 177 -3.15 -19.57 18.90
N ILE A 178 -1.93 -19.31 18.41
CA ILE A 178 -1.66 -18.32 17.37
C ILE A 178 -1.61 -18.98 16.00
N TYR A 179 -2.39 -18.45 15.05
CA TYR A 179 -2.42 -18.95 13.69
C TYR A 179 -1.82 -17.94 12.72
N GLY A 180 -0.77 -18.36 12.01
CA GLY A 180 -0.10 -17.62 10.95
C GLY A 180 -0.51 -18.11 9.57
N GLY A 181 -0.82 -17.21 8.65
CA GLY A 181 -1.19 -17.52 7.28
C GLY A 181 -0.25 -16.87 6.27
N ILE A 182 0.10 -17.60 5.21
CA ILE A 182 0.94 -17.13 4.11
C ILE A 182 0.19 -17.32 2.80
N GLN A 183 0.11 -16.25 2.00
CA GLN A 183 -0.23 -16.31 0.58
C GLN A 183 0.82 -15.55 -0.23
N SER A 184 0.98 -15.91 -1.49
CA SER A 184 1.82 -15.21 -2.47
C SER A 184 1.12 -15.21 -3.82
N LYS A 185 1.79 -14.77 -4.87
CA LYS A 185 1.23 -14.80 -6.23
C LYS A 185 0.86 -16.22 -6.70
N THR A 186 1.58 -17.24 -6.22
CA THR A 186 1.26 -18.66 -6.44
C THR A 186 1.46 -19.48 -5.16
N LEU A 187 0.88 -20.68 -5.10
CA LEU A 187 1.11 -21.62 -4.00
C LEU A 187 2.59 -22.02 -3.88
N GLU A 188 3.27 -22.18 -5.02
CA GLU A 188 4.68 -22.54 -5.06
C GLU A 188 5.57 -21.44 -4.51
N ASP A 189 5.29 -20.17 -4.84
CA ASP A 189 6.00 -19.02 -4.27
C ASP A 189 5.75 -18.88 -2.76
N ALA A 190 4.53 -19.08 -2.29
CA ALA A 190 4.21 -19.08 -0.86
C ALA A 190 5.02 -20.15 -0.12
N LYS A 191 5.10 -21.37 -0.69
CA LYS A 191 5.84 -22.50 -0.13
C LYS A 191 7.36 -22.28 -0.18
N ASN A 192 7.91 -21.98 -1.36
CA ASN A 192 9.36 -22.01 -1.59
C ASN A 192 10.05 -20.72 -1.13
N ASN A 193 9.43 -19.55 -1.34
CA ASN A 193 10.05 -18.27 -1.02
C ASN A 193 9.73 -17.85 0.41
N VAL A 194 8.46 -17.75 0.79
CA VAL A 194 8.09 -17.26 2.12
C VAL A 194 8.28 -18.33 3.19
N PHE A 195 7.65 -19.50 3.01
CA PHE A 195 7.69 -20.56 4.03
C PHE A 195 9.08 -21.18 4.14
N ALA A 196 9.63 -21.73 3.05
CA ALA A 196 10.89 -22.47 3.14
C ALA A 196 12.11 -21.56 3.35
N LYS A 197 12.28 -20.50 2.55
CA LYS A 197 13.44 -19.61 2.63
C LYS A 197 13.27 -18.50 3.66
N GLY A 198 12.10 -17.85 3.71
CA GLY A 198 11.86 -16.72 4.61
C GLY A 198 11.63 -17.15 6.07
N LEU A 199 11.08 -18.33 6.31
CA LEU A 199 10.71 -18.80 7.65
C LEU A 199 11.55 -20.01 8.11
N ILE A 200 11.51 -21.14 7.39
CA ILE A 200 12.10 -22.39 7.87
C ILE A 200 13.63 -22.35 7.88
N LEU A 201 14.25 -21.72 6.89
CA LEU A 201 15.70 -21.60 6.83
C LEU A 201 16.26 -20.86 8.05
N PRO A 202 15.80 -19.64 8.41
CA PRO A 202 16.21 -18.96 9.63
C PRO A 202 15.81 -19.71 10.91
N PHE A 203 14.62 -20.27 10.96
CA PHE A 203 14.12 -21.05 12.10
C PHE A 203 15.10 -22.15 12.52
N LYS A 204 15.70 -22.86 11.58
CA LYS A 204 16.68 -23.92 11.87
C LYS A 204 17.97 -23.43 12.50
N GLN A 205 18.29 -22.16 12.35
CA GLN A 205 19.54 -21.55 12.85
C GLN A 205 19.34 -20.86 14.20
N LEU A 206 18.10 -20.82 14.69
CA LEU A 206 17.79 -20.16 15.96
C LEU A 206 18.44 -20.92 17.14
N PRO A 207 18.89 -20.19 18.18
CA PRO A 207 19.22 -20.79 19.45
C PRO A 207 18.04 -21.58 20.03
N ASP A 208 18.34 -22.67 20.70
CA ASP A 208 17.34 -23.61 21.24
C ASP A 208 16.30 -22.95 22.16
N PHE A 209 16.72 -21.96 22.94
CA PHE A 209 15.81 -21.24 23.85
C PHE A 209 14.80 -20.34 23.17
N PHE A 210 14.96 -20.05 21.88
CA PHE A 210 13.96 -19.38 21.05
C PHE A 210 13.07 -20.34 20.27
N VAL A 211 13.38 -21.63 20.27
CA VAL A 211 12.64 -22.66 19.51
C VAL A 211 11.67 -23.38 20.44
N PRO A 212 10.35 -23.14 20.32
CA PRO A 212 9.35 -23.90 21.07
C PRO A 212 9.36 -25.39 20.67
N VAL A 213 8.69 -26.22 21.46
CA VAL A 213 8.39 -27.59 21.05
C VAL A 213 7.62 -27.57 19.73
N TYR A 214 8.06 -28.30 18.74
CA TYR A 214 7.44 -28.32 17.41
C TYR A 214 7.36 -29.73 16.82
N ASP A 215 6.43 -29.92 15.87
CA ASP A 215 6.27 -31.16 15.14
C ASP A 215 7.31 -31.26 14.01
N THR A 216 8.05 -32.34 14.00
CA THR A 216 9.12 -32.59 13.03
C THR A 216 8.66 -33.36 11.78
N GLU A 217 7.36 -33.59 11.59
CA GLU A 217 6.84 -34.33 10.43
C GLU A 217 7.67 -35.60 10.13
N LYS A 218 7.58 -36.61 11.00
CA LYS A 218 8.37 -37.85 10.93
C LYS A 218 9.89 -37.68 11.12
N GLY A 219 10.31 -36.72 11.92
CA GLY A 219 11.72 -36.46 12.19
C GLY A 219 12.43 -35.61 11.13
N GLN A 220 11.69 -35.08 10.16
CA GLN A 220 12.22 -34.21 9.11
C GLN A 220 11.87 -32.72 9.38
N THR A 221 12.50 -31.84 8.64
CA THR A 221 12.15 -30.41 8.62
C THR A 221 10.71 -30.21 8.17
N PRO A 222 9.93 -29.32 8.81
CA PRO A 222 8.58 -28.96 8.37
C PRO A 222 8.55 -28.50 6.91
N LYS A 223 7.66 -29.10 6.09
CA LYS A 223 7.53 -28.82 4.65
C LYS A 223 6.15 -28.29 4.25
N SER A 224 5.13 -28.63 5.04
CA SER A 224 3.72 -28.28 4.76
C SER A 224 3.19 -27.20 5.70
N GLU A 225 3.63 -27.21 6.94
CA GLU A 225 3.26 -26.26 7.99
C GLU A 225 4.28 -26.31 9.13
N LEU A 226 4.36 -25.26 9.94
CA LEU A 226 5.16 -25.21 11.15
C LEU A 226 4.21 -25.20 12.36
N ARG A 227 4.17 -26.33 13.10
CA ARG A 227 3.31 -26.50 14.28
C ARG A 227 4.15 -26.48 15.54
N PHE A 228 3.79 -25.65 16.51
CA PHE A 228 4.42 -25.56 17.81
C PHE A 228 3.70 -26.42 18.86
N PHE A 229 3.46 -27.67 18.50
CA PHE A 229 2.98 -28.75 19.34
C PHE A 229 3.29 -30.10 18.67
N LYS A 230 3.27 -31.17 19.43
CA LYS A 230 3.45 -32.51 18.91
C LYS A 230 2.10 -33.17 18.69
N GLN A 231 1.89 -33.81 17.54
CA GLN A 231 0.71 -34.65 17.35
C GLN A 231 0.82 -35.93 18.22
N ASN A 232 -0.21 -36.18 19.03
CA ASN A 232 -0.31 -37.44 19.78
C ASN A 232 -0.30 -38.62 18.82
N LYS A 233 0.77 -39.41 18.83
CA LYS A 233 0.81 -40.69 18.11
C LYS A 233 -0.06 -41.71 18.87
N ARG A 234 -1.10 -42.23 18.23
CA ARG A 234 -1.85 -43.40 18.72
C ARG A 234 -0.91 -44.60 18.75
N GLY A 235 -0.46 -45.05 19.91
CA GLY A 235 0.41 -46.23 20.06
C GLY A 235 1.03 -46.32 21.46
N LYS A 236 1.80 -47.41 21.71
CA LYS A 236 2.45 -47.72 23.00
C LYS A 236 3.43 -46.67 23.53
N ASN A 237 3.85 -45.72 22.71
CA ASN A 237 4.72 -44.57 23.07
C ASN A 237 3.93 -43.24 22.93
N GLN A 238 2.84 -43.08 23.65
CA GLN A 238 2.18 -41.76 23.76
C GLN A 238 3.14 -40.81 24.48
N GLU A 239 3.70 -39.81 23.73
CA GLU A 239 4.28 -38.65 24.37
C GLU A 239 3.14 -37.90 25.09
N ILE A 240 3.30 -37.68 26.39
CA ILE A 240 2.30 -36.98 27.19
C ILE A 240 2.24 -35.54 26.72
N TYR A 241 1.05 -35.07 26.30
CA TYR A 241 0.79 -33.68 26.04
C TYR A 241 1.06 -32.86 27.32
N ASP A 242 1.99 -31.90 27.24
CA ASP A 242 2.25 -30.95 28.32
C ASP A 242 1.77 -29.55 27.89
N PRO A 243 0.60 -29.11 28.38
CA PRO A 243 0.04 -27.81 28.03
C PRO A 243 0.90 -26.63 28.49
N ARG A 244 1.95 -26.85 29.28
CA ARG A 244 2.88 -25.81 29.75
C ARG A 244 3.97 -25.52 28.73
N THR A 245 4.36 -26.52 27.91
CA THR A 245 5.45 -26.43 26.94
C THR A 245 5.01 -26.34 25.51
N GLU A 246 3.75 -26.70 25.19
CA GLU A 246 3.20 -26.68 23.85
C GLU A 246 2.33 -25.44 23.65
N LEU A 247 2.58 -24.71 22.54
CA LEU A 247 1.89 -23.43 22.25
C LEU A 247 0.58 -23.63 21.48
N GLU A 248 0.39 -24.78 20.83
CA GLU A 248 -0.75 -25.04 19.91
C GLU A 248 -0.89 -23.98 18.80
N SER A 249 0.22 -23.39 18.42
CA SER A 249 0.31 -22.36 17.40
C SER A 249 0.82 -22.96 16.09
N THR A 250 0.35 -22.43 14.97
CA THR A 250 0.66 -22.99 13.65
C THR A 250 0.88 -21.89 12.63
N ILE A 251 1.85 -22.08 11.71
CA ILE A 251 2.03 -21.27 10.51
C ILE A 251 1.80 -22.16 9.30
N THR A 252 0.87 -21.74 8.41
CA THR A 252 0.51 -22.45 7.20
C THR A 252 0.68 -21.56 5.97
N PHE A 253 0.79 -22.17 4.80
CA PHE A 253 0.69 -21.47 3.53
C PHE A 253 -0.44 -22.06 2.69
N LYS A 254 -1.09 -21.21 1.90
CA LYS A 254 -2.20 -21.62 1.01
C LYS A 254 -2.02 -20.99 -0.38
N SER A 255 -2.85 -21.44 -1.32
CA SER A 255 -2.89 -20.87 -2.68
C SER A 255 -3.25 -19.38 -2.66
N SER A 256 -3.04 -18.72 -3.79
CA SER A 256 -3.46 -17.31 -3.99
C SER A 256 -4.98 -17.13 -4.04
N ASP A 257 -5.77 -18.20 -4.01
CA ASP A 257 -7.22 -18.16 -4.03
C ASP A 257 -7.82 -17.20 -3.00
N MET A 258 -8.86 -16.48 -3.40
CA MET A 258 -9.51 -15.45 -2.61
C MET A 258 -10.03 -15.98 -1.27
N TYR A 259 -10.63 -17.15 -1.28
CA TYR A 259 -11.29 -17.77 -0.11
C TYR A 259 -10.41 -18.77 0.62
N ALA A 260 -9.13 -18.87 0.27
CA ALA A 260 -8.25 -19.90 0.84
C ALA A 260 -8.21 -19.90 2.39
N TYR A 261 -8.31 -18.74 3.02
CA TYR A 261 -8.36 -18.60 4.48
C TYR A 261 -9.74 -18.28 5.03
N ASP A 262 -10.79 -18.26 4.20
CA ASP A 262 -12.15 -17.99 4.68
C ASP A 262 -12.53 -18.92 5.83
N GLY A 263 -13.20 -18.38 6.86
CA GLY A 263 -13.55 -19.10 8.08
C GLY A 263 -12.37 -19.48 9.00
N THR A 264 -11.13 -19.09 8.65
CA THR A 264 -9.94 -19.35 9.48
C THR A 264 -9.63 -18.13 10.36
N LYS A 265 -9.50 -18.32 11.67
CA LYS A 265 -9.00 -17.27 12.57
C LYS A 265 -7.50 -17.07 12.35
N LEU A 266 -7.07 -15.85 12.04
CA LEU A 266 -5.67 -15.48 11.82
C LEU A 266 -5.19 -14.43 12.81
N HIS A 267 -3.97 -14.60 13.33
CA HIS A 267 -3.31 -13.61 14.21
C HIS A 267 -2.12 -12.95 13.52
N ARG A 268 -1.51 -13.62 12.55
CA ARG A 268 -0.50 -13.07 11.63
C ARG A 268 -0.82 -13.53 10.21
N TYR A 269 -0.82 -12.60 9.29
CA TYR A 269 -1.03 -12.91 7.88
C TYR A 269 -0.02 -12.16 7.01
N VAL A 270 0.50 -12.86 6.02
CA VAL A 270 1.42 -12.30 5.02
C VAL A 270 0.88 -12.55 3.63
N ALA A 271 0.81 -11.48 2.84
CA ALA A 271 0.59 -11.54 1.39
C ALA A 271 1.84 -11.01 0.68
N ASP A 272 2.73 -11.93 0.29
CA ASP A 272 3.96 -11.58 -0.43
C ASP A 272 3.70 -11.50 -1.93
N GLU A 273 4.38 -10.58 -2.64
CA GLU A 273 4.24 -10.34 -4.08
C GLU A 273 2.77 -10.10 -4.50
N CYS A 274 1.98 -9.45 -3.64
CA CYS A 274 0.53 -9.31 -3.80
C CYS A 274 0.12 -8.45 -5.01
N GLY A 275 0.96 -7.53 -5.49
CA GLY A 275 0.74 -6.75 -6.71
C GLY A 275 1.11 -7.49 -8.02
N LYS A 276 1.31 -8.81 -7.96
CA LYS A 276 1.67 -9.67 -9.11
C LYS A 276 0.74 -10.87 -9.25
N THR A 277 -0.40 -10.84 -8.61
CA THR A 277 -1.37 -11.94 -8.62
C THR A 277 -2.26 -11.77 -9.86
N LYS A 278 -2.08 -12.62 -10.86
CA LYS A 278 -2.94 -12.67 -12.04
C LYS A 278 -4.28 -13.31 -11.67
N ASP A 279 -5.34 -12.87 -12.31
CA ASP A 279 -6.69 -13.45 -12.23
C ASP A 279 -7.33 -13.42 -10.83
N ILE A 280 -6.70 -12.78 -9.85
CA ILE A 280 -7.23 -12.65 -8.49
C ILE A 280 -7.08 -11.20 -8.03
N ASP A 281 -8.20 -10.56 -7.76
CA ASP A 281 -8.27 -9.21 -7.21
C ASP A 281 -7.76 -9.23 -5.75
N VAL A 282 -6.59 -8.63 -5.51
CA VAL A 282 -5.98 -8.58 -4.17
C VAL A 282 -6.81 -7.71 -3.22
N PHE A 283 -7.55 -6.73 -3.73
CA PHE A 283 -8.44 -5.91 -2.90
C PHE A 283 -9.63 -6.73 -2.41
N GLU A 284 -10.26 -7.51 -3.28
CA GLU A 284 -11.36 -8.41 -2.88
C GLU A 284 -10.87 -9.52 -1.94
N ARG A 285 -9.69 -10.10 -2.22
CA ARG A 285 -9.06 -11.07 -1.29
C ARG A 285 -8.83 -10.45 0.09
N HIS A 286 -8.40 -9.19 0.15
CA HIS A 286 -8.24 -8.50 1.42
C HIS A 286 -9.57 -8.32 2.16
N GLN A 287 -10.70 -8.12 1.44
CA GLN A 287 -12.03 -8.06 2.07
C GLN A 287 -12.39 -9.36 2.80
N VAL A 288 -11.94 -10.52 2.32
CA VAL A 288 -12.13 -11.81 3.01
C VAL A 288 -11.17 -11.92 4.20
N VAL A 289 -9.87 -11.67 3.99
CA VAL A 289 -8.83 -11.82 5.02
C VAL A 289 -9.06 -10.90 6.22
N GLN A 290 -9.57 -9.70 6.02
CA GLN A 290 -9.83 -8.77 7.15
C GLN A 290 -10.79 -9.34 8.20
N PHE A 291 -11.77 -10.17 7.81
CA PHE A 291 -12.66 -10.84 8.75
C PHE A 291 -11.95 -11.97 9.51
N CYS A 292 -10.96 -12.60 8.90
CA CYS A 292 -10.14 -13.60 9.57
C CYS A 292 -9.25 -13.01 10.68
N LEU A 293 -8.94 -11.70 10.59
CA LEU A 293 -8.12 -10.95 11.55
C LEU A 293 -8.93 -10.26 12.66
N GLN A 294 -10.24 -10.44 12.65
CA GLN A 294 -11.16 -9.80 13.60
C GLN A 294 -12.04 -10.83 14.30
N LEU A 295 -12.42 -10.53 15.53
CA LEU A 295 -13.38 -11.31 16.32
C LEU A 295 -14.25 -10.33 17.13
N ASP A 296 -15.57 -10.45 17.03
CA ASP A 296 -16.54 -9.63 17.76
C ASP A 296 -16.31 -8.10 17.61
N GLY A 297 -15.82 -7.67 16.42
CA GLY A 297 -15.49 -6.28 16.12
C GLY A 297 -14.10 -5.82 16.54
N GLU A 298 -13.37 -6.62 17.30
CA GLU A 298 -12.00 -6.35 17.76
C GLU A 298 -10.96 -6.93 16.78
N ILE A 299 -9.87 -6.22 16.59
CA ILE A 299 -8.73 -6.68 15.80
C ILE A 299 -7.87 -7.61 16.65
N ILE A 300 -7.88 -8.89 16.32
CA ILE A 300 -7.10 -9.94 17.00
C ILE A 300 -5.82 -10.31 16.26
N GLY A 301 -5.74 -9.96 15.00
CA GLY A 301 -4.61 -10.29 14.13
C GLY A 301 -4.08 -9.09 13.36
N LYS A 302 -2.85 -9.23 12.85
CA LYS A 302 -2.18 -8.22 12.05
C LYS A 302 -1.67 -8.83 10.75
N CYS A 303 -1.63 -8.03 9.68
CA CYS A 303 -1.16 -8.47 8.38
C CYS A 303 -0.07 -7.59 7.80
N LEU A 304 0.73 -8.19 6.93
CA LEU A 304 1.78 -7.54 6.17
C LEU A 304 1.61 -7.88 4.69
N TYR A 305 1.27 -6.89 3.89
CA TYR A 305 1.23 -6.98 2.44
C TYR A 305 2.52 -6.43 1.87
N THR A 306 3.21 -7.20 1.03
CA THR A 306 4.49 -6.77 0.43
C THR A 306 4.48 -7.00 -1.06
N THR A 307 4.99 -6.04 -1.82
CA THR A 307 5.17 -6.20 -3.26
C THR A 307 6.25 -5.28 -3.84
N THR A 308 6.65 -5.62 -5.06
CA THR A 308 7.14 -4.69 -6.08
C THR A 308 6.09 -4.68 -7.18
N VAL A 309 5.59 -3.54 -7.59
CA VAL A 309 4.51 -3.48 -8.59
C VAL A 309 5.00 -4.05 -9.92
N GLU A 310 4.21 -4.92 -10.51
CA GLU A 310 4.41 -5.48 -11.85
C GLU A 310 3.53 -4.71 -12.84
N GLU A 311 3.30 -5.25 -14.02
CA GLU A 311 2.40 -4.65 -15.02
C GLU A 311 1.00 -4.41 -14.44
N MET A 312 0.40 -3.26 -14.75
CA MET A 312 -0.89 -2.87 -14.18
C MET A 312 -1.97 -3.90 -14.51
N ASP A 313 -1.96 -4.43 -15.74
CA ASP A 313 -2.90 -5.47 -16.21
C ASP A 313 -2.64 -6.86 -15.58
N SER A 314 -1.55 -7.02 -14.84
CA SER A 314 -1.13 -8.28 -14.20
C SER A 314 -1.24 -8.22 -12.67
N GLY A 315 -2.24 -7.51 -12.13
CA GLY A 315 -2.50 -7.34 -10.69
C GLY A 315 -2.04 -6.00 -10.10
N GLY A 316 -1.40 -5.14 -10.90
CA GLY A 316 -0.97 -3.81 -10.46
C GLY A 316 -2.13 -2.87 -10.15
N GLU A 317 -3.22 -2.91 -10.93
CA GLU A 317 -4.41 -2.06 -10.71
C GLU A 317 -5.13 -2.42 -9.41
N ASP A 318 -5.30 -3.70 -9.11
CA ASP A 318 -5.96 -4.15 -7.89
C ASP A 318 -5.11 -3.83 -6.66
N PHE A 319 -3.78 -3.92 -6.80
CA PHE A 319 -2.87 -3.47 -5.76
C PHE A 319 -2.95 -1.94 -5.57
N GLN A 320 -3.03 -1.16 -6.63
CA GLN A 320 -3.22 0.29 -6.56
C GLN A 320 -4.52 0.65 -5.82
N ARG A 321 -5.63 -0.04 -6.12
CA ARG A 321 -6.90 0.14 -5.39
C ARG A 321 -6.77 -0.13 -3.90
N LEU A 322 -6.06 -1.21 -3.53
CA LEU A 322 -5.79 -1.53 -2.12
C LEU A 322 -4.87 -0.48 -1.48
N TRP A 323 -3.86 -0.01 -2.20
CA TRP A 323 -2.95 1.04 -1.76
C TRP A 323 -3.68 2.36 -1.48
N GLU A 324 -4.52 2.80 -2.40
CA GLU A 324 -5.32 4.03 -2.26
C GLU A 324 -6.30 3.93 -1.08
N ALA A 325 -6.92 2.76 -0.89
CA ALA A 325 -7.80 2.49 0.24
C ALA A 325 -7.05 2.42 1.61
N SER A 326 -5.73 2.40 1.59
CA SER A 326 -4.87 2.27 2.78
C SER A 326 -4.25 3.60 3.22
N ASN A 327 -4.78 4.74 2.75
CA ASN A 327 -4.27 6.06 3.11
C ASN A 327 -4.54 6.37 4.59
N GLN A 328 -3.49 6.44 5.42
CA GLN A 328 -3.58 6.70 6.86
C GLN A 328 -4.08 8.09 7.22
N ASP A 329 -4.08 9.03 6.26
CA ASP A 329 -4.64 10.38 6.44
C ASP A 329 -6.16 10.40 6.25
N GLU A 330 -6.74 9.33 5.65
CA GLU A 330 -8.16 9.19 5.39
C GLU A 330 -8.79 8.11 6.29
N ARG A 331 -9.28 8.52 7.45
CA ARG A 331 -9.88 7.61 8.44
C ARG A 331 -11.38 7.82 8.56
N ASN A 332 -12.11 6.72 8.76
CA ASN A 332 -13.53 6.77 9.06
C ASN A 332 -13.80 7.14 10.53
N ALA A 333 -15.07 7.21 10.93
CA ALA A 333 -15.46 7.55 12.30
C ALA A 333 -14.92 6.57 13.37
N ASN A 334 -14.55 5.35 12.98
CA ASN A 334 -13.96 4.34 13.87
C ASN A 334 -12.42 4.42 13.90
N GLY A 335 -11.81 5.46 13.31
CA GLY A 335 -10.36 5.67 13.27
C GLY A 335 -9.61 4.76 12.28
N ARG A 336 -10.30 3.99 11.43
CA ARG A 336 -9.73 3.04 10.46
C ARG A 336 -9.66 3.65 9.07
N THR A 337 -8.62 3.32 8.32
CA THR A 337 -8.59 3.55 6.87
C THR A 337 -9.65 2.69 6.18
N LYS A 338 -9.94 2.93 4.92
CA LYS A 338 -10.93 2.16 4.16
C LYS A 338 -10.59 0.66 4.07
N SER A 339 -9.31 0.31 3.98
CA SER A 339 -8.82 -1.09 4.00
C SER A 339 -8.49 -1.59 5.40
N GLY A 340 -8.31 -0.72 6.39
CA GLY A 340 -7.72 -1.03 7.69
C GLY A 340 -6.19 -1.14 7.69
N LEU A 341 -5.53 -1.03 6.54
CA LEU A 341 -4.07 -1.06 6.40
C LEU A 341 -3.50 0.37 6.40
N TYR A 342 -2.19 0.47 6.70
CA TYR A 342 -1.41 1.70 6.51
C TYR A 342 -0.35 1.48 5.44
N ARG A 343 -0.18 2.45 4.55
CA ARG A 343 0.72 2.36 3.41
C ARG A 343 2.13 2.82 3.78
N TYR A 344 3.13 2.05 3.33
CA TYR A 344 4.53 2.34 3.50
C TYR A 344 5.26 2.23 2.16
N PHE A 345 5.83 3.32 1.69
CA PHE A 345 6.61 3.38 0.45
C PHE A 345 8.08 3.61 0.74
N LEU A 346 8.95 2.81 0.13
CA LEU A 346 10.39 2.99 0.21
C LEU A 346 10.97 3.27 -1.18
N PRO A 347 11.42 4.51 -1.48
CA PRO A 347 12.04 4.85 -2.75
C PRO A 347 13.27 4.03 -3.06
N ALA A 348 13.48 3.68 -4.34
CA ALA A 348 14.60 2.84 -4.76
C ALA A 348 15.96 3.46 -4.41
N PHE A 349 16.12 4.78 -4.52
CA PHE A 349 17.38 5.46 -4.22
C PHE A 349 17.79 5.44 -2.73
N LYS A 350 16.89 5.13 -1.82
CA LYS A 350 17.19 4.91 -0.39
C LYS A 350 17.70 3.51 -0.07
N THR A 351 17.98 2.69 -1.08
CA THR A 351 18.21 1.26 -0.90
C THR A 351 19.53 0.74 -1.44
N LEU A 352 20.48 1.63 -1.74
CA LEU A 352 21.81 1.28 -2.26
C LEU A 352 22.94 2.06 -1.55
N TYR A 353 24.14 1.51 -1.68
CA TYR A 353 25.40 2.17 -1.25
C TYR A 353 25.40 2.57 0.22
N TYR A 354 25.10 1.61 1.10
CA TYR A 354 25.11 1.84 2.53
C TYR A 354 26.52 2.05 3.07
N ASP A 355 26.66 3.00 3.96
CA ASP A 355 27.87 3.15 4.77
C ASP A 355 27.87 2.15 5.96
N LYS A 356 28.94 2.15 6.75
CA LYS A 356 29.05 1.27 7.92
C LYS A 356 28.02 1.56 9.03
N TYR A 357 27.35 2.71 8.97
CA TYR A 357 26.30 3.11 9.91
C TYR A 357 24.89 2.82 9.38
N GLY A 358 24.78 2.23 8.20
CA GLY A 358 23.51 1.86 7.57
C GLY A 358 22.80 2.98 6.81
N TYR A 359 23.44 4.15 6.63
CA TYR A 359 22.87 5.23 5.83
C TYR A 359 23.10 4.97 4.34
N PRO A 360 22.04 5.07 3.50
CA PRO A 360 22.21 4.99 2.06
C PRO A 360 22.88 6.26 1.50
N ASN A 361 23.69 6.12 0.47
CA ASN A 361 24.15 7.26 -0.31
C ASN A 361 23.11 7.56 -1.41
N GLU A 362 22.12 8.39 -1.07
CA GLU A 362 20.97 8.68 -1.93
C GLU A 362 21.38 9.32 -3.27
N GLU A 363 22.36 10.23 -3.27
CA GLU A 363 22.80 10.92 -4.50
C GLU A 363 23.48 9.95 -5.46
N LYS A 364 24.41 9.13 -4.95
CA LYS A 364 25.07 8.09 -5.75
C LYS A 364 24.04 7.07 -6.26
N ALA A 365 23.06 6.72 -5.46
CA ALA A 365 22.00 5.80 -5.87
C ALA A 365 21.09 6.40 -6.94
N LYS A 366 20.70 7.67 -6.81
CA LYS A 366 19.91 8.38 -7.83
C LYS A 366 20.68 8.44 -9.16
N GLN A 367 21.96 8.81 -9.11
CA GLN A 367 22.77 8.86 -10.32
C GLN A 367 22.87 7.49 -11.00
N TYR A 368 23.07 6.42 -10.23
CA TYR A 368 23.09 5.05 -10.78
C TYR A 368 21.77 4.72 -11.50
N TYR A 369 20.63 4.96 -10.85
CA TYR A 369 19.33 4.67 -11.45
C TYR A 369 19.01 5.56 -12.65
N MET A 370 19.44 6.83 -12.64
CA MET A 370 19.27 7.74 -13.78
C MET A 370 20.09 7.30 -15.00
N ASN A 371 21.33 6.87 -14.81
CA ASN A 371 22.15 6.32 -15.89
C ASN A 371 21.54 5.05 -16.50
N GLU A 372 20.98 4.17 -15.64
CA GLU A 372 20.25 2.97 -16.11
C GLU A 372 18.98 3.35 -16.90
N ARG A 373 18.23 4.37 -16.45
CA ARG A 373 17.05 4.89 -17.16
C ARG A 373 17.43 5.49 -18.51
N GLU A 374 18.52 6.26 -18.58
CA GLU A 374 19.05 6.84 -19.82
C GLU A 374 19.45 5.76 -20.83
N SER A 375 20.06 4.67 -20.37
CA SER A 375 20.44 3.55 -21.24
C SER A 375 19.25 2.81 -21.88
N LEU A 376 18.03 3.05 -21.37
CA LEU A 376 16.78 2.43 -21.84
C LEU A 376 15.86 3.43 -22.58
N GLU A 377 16.30 4.66 -22.84
CA GLU A 377 15.45 5.70 -23.45
C GLU A 377 14.91 5.32 -24.84
N ASP A 378 15.66 4.51 -25.60
CA ASP A 378 15.25 4.04 -26.93
C ASP A 378 14.16 2.95 -26.87
N ASP A 379 13.97 2.29 -25.72
CA ASP A 379 12.94 1.26 -25.48
C ASP A 379 11.99 1.72 -24.37
N SER A 380 10.91 2.40 -24.75
CA SER A 380 9.95 2.94 -23.81
C SER A 380 9.29 1.88 -22.92
N LYS A 381 9.12 0.64 -23.41
CA LYS A 381 8.56 -0.47 -22.65
C LYS A 381 9.55 -0.95 -21.58
N ALA A 382 10.81 -1.15 -21.97
CA ALA A 382 11.87 -1.53 -21.02
C ALA A 382 12.08 -0.44 -19.97
N LEU A 383 12.10 0.83 -20.37
CA LEU A 383 12.27 1.97 -19.46
C LEU A 383 11.10 2.07 -18.46
N ALA A 384 9.85 1.99 -18.90
CA ALA A 384 8.69 2.04 -18.01
C ALA A 384 8.69 0.86 -17.03
N SER A 385 9.01 -0.37 -17.48
CA SER A 385 9.18 -1.54 -16.62
C SER A 385 10.30 -1.36 -15.60
N TYR A 386 11.42 -0.75 -15.99
CA TYR A 386 12.54 -0.47 -15.09
C TYR A 386 12.17 0.55 -14.01
N ILE A 387 11.51 1.66 -14.40
CA ILE A 387 11.04 2.70 -13.48
C ILE A 387 10.06 2.10 -12.46
N ARG A 388 9.08 1.34 -12.90
CA ARG A 388 8.10 0.67 -12.03
C ARG A 388 8.75 -0.27 -11.01
N LYS A 389 9.80 -1.01 -11.41
CA LYS A 389 10.55 -1.93 -10.56
C LYS A 389 11.53 -1.25 -9.62
N ASN A 390 11.93 0.00 -9.93
CA ASN A 390 12.86 0.83 -9.16
C ASN A 390 12.31 2.26 -9.01
N PRO A 391 11.13 2.43 -8.39
CA PRO A 391 10.44 3.71 -8.34
C PRO A 391 11.11 4.69 -7.38
N PHE A 392 11.12 5.97 -7.76
CA PHE A 392 11.53 7.08 -6.89
C PHE A 392 10.34 7.67 -6.16
N THR A 393 9.15 7.58 -6.76
CA THR A 393 7.88 7.99 -6.18
C THR A 393 6.87 6.87 -6.29
N ILE A 394 5.78 6.97 -5.55
CA ILE A 394 4.72 5.94 -5.59
C ILE A 394 3.98 5.96 -6.94
N GLU A 395 3.88 7.12 -7.57
CA GLU A 395 3.28 7.29 -8.89
C GLU A 395 4.07 6.52 -9.95
N GLU A 396 5.41 6.57 -9.89
CA GLU A 396 6.27 5.76 -10.76
C GLU A 396 6.05 4.25 -10.59
N ALA A 397 5.71 3.79 -9.39
CA ALA A 397 5.39 2.39 -9.15
C ALA A 397 4.10 1.93 -9.86
N PHE A 398 3.19 2.86 -10.14
CA PHE A 398 1.91 2.61 -10.81
C PHE A 398 1.86 3.08 -12.27
N TRP A 399 3.00 3.32 -12.91
CA TRP A 399 3.03 3.70 -14.32
C TRP A 399 2.40 2.62 -15.20
N LYS A 400 1.45 3.05 -16.03
CA LYS A 400 0.75 2.14 -16.95
C LYS A 400 1.59 1.89 -18.20
N GLU A 401 1.72 0.62 -18.56
CA GLU A 401 2.16 0.16 -19.88
C GLU A 401 0.94 -0.35 -20.64
N GLY A 402 0.66 0.21 -21.80
CA GLY A 402 -0.32 -0.40 -22.69
C GLY A 402 0.42 -1.23 -23.74
N GLU A 403 0.29 -2.54 -23.72
CA GLU A 403 0.82 -3.37 -24.84
C GLU A 403 0.21 -2.98 -26.19
N THR A 404 -0.96 -2.36 -26.18
CA THR A 404 -1.71 -1.87 -27.33
C THR A 404 -1.73 -0.35 -27.46
N CYS A 405 -1.05 0.39 -26.58
CA CYS A 405 -1.07 1.85 -26.61
C CYS A 405 -0.19 2.38 -27.75
N LEU A 406 -0.81 3.14 -28.67
CA LEU A 406 -0.11 3.81 -29.78
C LEU A 406 0.68 5.06 -29.32
N PHE A 407 0.48 5.50 -28.09
CA PHE A 407 1.11 6.69 -27.53
C PHE A 407 2.29 6.34 -26.62
N ASP A 408 3.23 7.27 -26.51
CA ASP A 408 4.38 7.16 -25.61
C ASP A 408 3.91 7.11 -24.14
N SER A 409 4.03 5.94 -23.54
CA SER A 409 3.58 5.69 -22.15
C SER A 409 4.28 6.58 -21.13
N ILE A 410 5.55 6.97 -21.37
CA ILE A 410 6.30 7.85 -20.47
C ILE A 410 5.70 9.25 -20.47
N LYS A 411 5.39 9.77 -21.68
CA LYS A 411 4.74 11.09 -21.79
C LYS A 411 3.36 11.11 -21.15
N ILE A 412 2.59 10.02 -21.33
CA ILE A 412 1.28 9.86 -20.68
C ILE A 412 1.44 9.87 -19.16
N ASN A 413 2.35 9.07 -18.60
CA ASN A 413 2.55 9.00 -17.15
C ASN A 413 3.01 10.33 -16.56
N LYS A 414 3.96 11.02 -17.21
CA LYS A 414 4.37 12.39 -16.81
C LYS A 414 3.19 13.38 -16.82
N GLN A 415 2.31 13.25 -17.81
CA GLN A 415 1.11 14.09 -17.89
C GLN A 415 0.12 13.75 -16.77
N LEU A 416 -0.06 12.47 -16.45
CA LEU A 416 -0.92 12.04 -15.33
C LEU A 416 -0.41 12.54 -13.97
N GLU A 417 0.90 12.48 -13.74
CA GLU A 417 1.53 13.06 -12.53
C GLU A 417 1.27 14.57 -12.45
N SER A 418 1.45 15.29 -13.55
CA SER A 418 1.16 16.73 -13.62
C SER A 418 -0.30 17.04 -13.32
N ILE A 419 -1.25 16.25 -13.85
CA ILE A 419 -2.68 16.43 -13.59
C ILE A 419 -3.03 16.13 -12.13
N THR A 420 -2.44 15.10 -11.53
CA THR A 420 -2.64 14.78 -10.11
C THR A 420 -2.16 15.92 -9.23
N TRP A 421 -0.97 16.44 -9.49
CA TRP A 421 -0.45 17.62 -8.79
C TRP A 421 -1.33 18.87 -8.95
N MET A 422 -1.92 19.08 -10.14
CA MET A 422 -2.87 20.17 -10.37
C MET A 422 -4.16 19.98 -9.56
N ARG A 423 -4.67 18.76 -9.44
CA ARG A 423 -5.86 18.43 -8.62
C ARG A 423 -5.62 18.68 -7.13
N GLU A 424 -4.45 18.34 -6.63
CA GLU A 424 -4.05 18.59 -5.23
C GLU A 424 -4.02 20.09 -4.89
N LYS A 425 -3.80 20.97 -5.88
CA LYS A 425 -3.86 22.41 -5.69
C LYS A 425 -5.28 23.00 -5.75
N ASP A 426 -6.29 22.15 -5.81
CA ASP A 426 -7.70 22.57 -5.88
C ASP A 426 -7.94 23.64 -6.99
N LEU A 427 -7.50 23.31 -8.22
CA LEU A 427 -7.64 24.20 -9.39
C LEU A 427 -9.03 24.19 -10.02
N PHE A 428 -9.97 23.43 -9.49
CA PHE A 428 -11.29 23.25 -10.06
C PHE A 428 -12.39 23.62 -9.05
N HIS A 429 -13.48 24.21 -9.58
CA HIS A 429 -14.73 24.33 -8.85
C HIS A 429 -15.64 23.14 -9.21
N ARG A 430 -16.23 22.53 -8.21
CA ARG A 430 -17.26 21.52 -8.41
C ARG A 430 -18.65 22.15 -8.31
N GLY A 431 -19.58 21.79 -9.22
CA GLY A 431 -20.92 22.38 -9.24
C GLY A 431 -21.81 21.84 -10.35
N ASP A 432 -22.87 22.57 -10.64
CA ASP A 432 -23.83 22.25 -11.69
C ASP A 432 -24.18 23.51 -12.51
N PHE A 433 -24.39 23.33 -13.82
CA PHE A 433 -24.98 24.36 -14.67
C PHE A 433 -26.48 24.39 -14.48
N VAL A 434 -27.02 25.54 -14.14
CA VAL A 434 -28.44 25.74 -13.90
C VAL A 434 -28.96 26.92 -14.72
N TRP A 435 -30.23 26.87 -15.09
CA TRP A 435 -30.91 28.03 -15.68
C TRP A 435 -31.03 29.11 -14.61
N LYS A 436 -30.57 30.33 -14.93
CA LYS A 436 -30.62 31.48 -14.01
C LYS A 436 -32.08 31.78 -13.65
N ASP A 437 -32.32 32.01 -12.35
CA ASP A 437 -33.66 32.25 -11.78
C ASP A 437 -34.69 31.13 -12.07
N GLY A 438 -34.22 29.93 -12.39
CA GLY A 438 -35.09 28.80 -12.77
C GLY A 438 -35.78 28.97 -14.12
N LYS A 439 -35.49 30.02 -14.89
CA LYS A 439 -36.11 30.32 -16.17
C LYS A 439 -35.48 29.48 -17.28
N ARG A 440 -36.14 28.40 -17.63
CA ARG A 440 -35.72 27.51 -18.71
C ARG A 440 -35.55 28.27 -20.03
N ASP A 441 -34.48 27.95 -20.76
CA ASP A 441 -34.07 28.65 -21.99
C ASP A 441 -33.64 30.13 -21.76
N GLY A 442 -33.41 30.51 -20.51
CA GLY A 442 -32.75 31.77 -20.11
C GLY A 442 -31.22 31.63 -20.05
N MET A 443 -30.58 32.57 -19.34
CA MET A 443 -29.14 32.48 -19.09
C MET A 443 -28.79 31.25 -18.25
N VAL A 444 -27.60 30.72 -18.45
CA VAL A 444 -27.05 29.61 -17.65
C VAL A 444 -26.01 30.18 -16.70
N GLU A 445 -26.08 29.80 -15.43
CA GLU A 445 -25.09 30.09 -14.41
C GLU A 445 -24.48 28.80 -13.86
N PHE A 446 -23.25 28.88 -13.35
CA PHE A 446 -22.60 27.76 -12.65
C PHE A 446 -22.80 27.94 -11.14
N LYS A 447 -23.49 26.98 -10.51
CA LYS A 447 -23.66 26.96 -9.04
C LYS A 447 -22.70 25.96 -8.42
N GLN A 448 -21.80 26.48 -7.58
CA GLN A 448 -20.87 25.63 -6.82
C GLN A 448 -21.62 24.74 -5.83
N SER A 449 -21.27 23.46 -5.81
CA SER A 449 -21.85 22.46 -4.91
C SER A 449 -20.89 21.30 -4.69
N ARG A 450 -20.73 20.87 -3.45
CA ARG A 450 -19.91 19.67 -3.12
C ARG A 450 -20.42 18.38 -3.75
N LYS A 451 -21.69 18.33 -4.12
CA LYS A 451 -22.34 17.18 -4.80
C LYS A 451 -22.56 17.42 -6.30
N GLY A 452 -22.05 18.53 -6.85
CA GLY A 452 -22.19 18.85 -8.26
C GLY A 452 -21.57 17.79 -9.17
N LYS A 453 -22.02 17.75 -10.42
CA LYS A 453 -21.62 16.77 -11.43
C LYS A 453 -20.48 17.23 -12.31
N PHE A 454 -20.24 18.55 -12.36
CA PHE A 454 -19.23 19.16 -13.19
C PHE A 454 -18.03 19.63 -12.39
N TYR A 455 -16.87 19.54 -13.00
CA TYR A 455 -15.65 20.21 -12.58
C TYR A 455 -15.30 21.28 -13.60
N ILE A 456 -15.13 22.54 -13.17
CA ILE A 456 -14.78 23.68 -14.03
C ILE A 456 -13.49 24.32 -13.51
N HIS A 457 -12.57 24.66 -14.40
CA HIS A 457 -11.31 25.31 -14.03
C HIS A 457 -11.56 26.68 -13.36
N LYS A 458 -10.89 26.97 -12.24
CA LYS A 458 -11.10 28.19 -11.43
C LYS A 458 -10.82 29.51 -12.17
N ALA A 459 -9.97 29.46 -13.19
CA ALA A 459 -9.72 30.64 -14.03
C ALA A 459 -10.91 31.00 -14.95
N ILE A 460 -11.93 30.14 -15.04
CA ILE A 460 -13.15 30.45 -15.78
C ILE A 460 -14.11 31.19 -14.83
N PRO A 461 -14.49 32.46 -15.13
CA PRO A 461 -15.48 33.15 -14.33
C PRO A 461 -16.82 32.42 -14.30
N VAL A 462 -17.36 32.21 -13.10
CA VAL A 462 -18.61 31.43 -12.91
C VAL A 462 -19.88 32.23 -13.30
N ASP A 463 -19.76 33.52 -13.47
CA ASP A 463 -20.82 34.46 -13.82
C ASP A 463 -20.72 34.97 -15.28
N LEU A 464 -19.99 34.23 -16.11
CA LEU A 464 -19.67 34.67 -17.46
C LEU A 464 -20.93 34.66 -18.38
N GLU A 465 -21.15 35.79 -19.06
CA GLU A 465 -22.16 35.92 -20.10
C GLU A 465 -21.49 35.90 -21.48
N TRP A 466 -21.43 34.68 -22.08
CA TRP A 466 -20.66 34.51 -23.32
C TRP A 466 -21.52 34.25 -24.55
N ASN A 467 -22.86 34.28 -24.43
CA ASN A 467 -23.75 33.89 -25.50
C ASN A 467 -24.62 35.03 -25.98
N ASP A 468 -24.74 35.19 -27.29
CA ASP A 468 -25.76 36.01 -27.92
C ASP A 468 -27.08 35.23 -28.05
N VAL A 469 -28.16 35.95 -27.88
CA VAL A 469 -29.49 35.47 -28.18
C VAL A 469 -29.72 35.50 -29.70
N ASP A 470 -30.45 34.56 -30.23
CA ASP A 470 -30.79 34.58 -31.64
C ASP A 470 -31.57 35.85 -32.03
N LYS A 471 -31.68 36.13 -33.37
CA LYS A 471 -32.34 37.35 -33.87
C LYS A 471 -33.80 37.46 -33.44
N LYS A 472 -34.44 36.36 -33.00
CA LYS A 472 -35.80 36.35 -32.48
C LYS A 472 -35.85 36.56 -30.97
N GLY A 473 -34.72 36.62 -30.30
CA GLY A 473 -34.63 36.80 -28.86
C GLY A 473 -35.07 35.59 -28.05
N THR A 474 -35.16 34.40 -28.66
CA THR A 474 -35.73 33.20 -28.02
C THR A 474 -34.73 32.13 -27.64
N LYS A 475 -33.60 32.03 -28.35
CA LYS A 475 -32.59 31.00 -28.13
C LYS A 475 -31.19 31.57 -28.26
N PHE A 476 -30.27 31.05 -27.46
CA PHE A 476 -28.87 31.37 -27.58
C PHE A 476 -28.25 30.79 -28.85
N THR A 477 -27.15 31.40 -29.30
CA THR A 477 -26.31 30.91 -30.39
C THR A 477 -24.89 30.77 -29.91
N PRO A 478 -24.12 29.78 -30.44
CA PRO A 478 -22.74 29.60 -30.00
C PRO A 478 -21.84 30.72 -30.53
N THR A 479 -21.36 31.60 -29.65
CA THR A 479 -20.52 32.76 -29.99
C THR A 479 -19.04 32.55 -29.80
N ASN A 480 -18.66 31.56 -28.99
CA ASN A 480 -17.27 31.25 -28.64
C ASN A 480 -16.71 30.03 -29.40
N VAL A 481 -17.18 29.76 -30.60
CA VAL A 481 -16.76 28.59 -31.40
C VAL A 481 -15.28 28.61 -31.81
N SER A 482 -14.66 29.81 -31.82
CA SER A 482 -13.21 29.97 -32.04
C SER A 482 -12.39 29.64 -30.78
N LYS A 483 -12.95 29.82 -29.60
CA LYS A 483 -12.26 29.67 -28.32
C LYS A 483 -12.44 28.28 -27.72
N PHE A 484 -13.65 27.71 -27.80
CA PHE A 484 -13.99 26.47 -27.14
C PHE A 484 -14.64 25.46 -28.07
N VAL A 485 -14.51 24.19 -27.71
CA VAL A 485 -15.23 23.08 -28.32
C VAL A 485 -15.58 22.07 -27.23
N ALA A 486 -16.76 21.48 -27.30
CA ALA A 486 -17.17 20.40 -26.41
C ALA A 486 -17.19 19.06 -27.15
N GLY A 487 -16.85 18.00 -26.44
CA GLY A 487 -17.04 16.62 -26.85
C GLY A 487 -17.96 15.88 -25.88
N CYS A 488 -18.73 14.92 -26.37
CA CYS A 488 -19.70 14.19 -25.57
C CYS A 488 -19.82 12.74 -26.02
N ASP A 489 -19.74 11.81 -25.05
CA ASP A 489 -20.13 10.40 -25.18
C ASP A 489 -21.42 10.17 -24.38
N PRO A 490 -22.58 10.09 -25.05
CA PRO A 490 -23.88 9.93 -24.40
C PRO A 490 -24.23 8.47 -24.13
N PHE A 491 -25.10 8.24 -23.15
CA PHE A 491 -25.81 6.97 -22.97
C PHE A 491 -27.32 7.14 -23.29
N ASP A 492 -27.93 6.14 -23.88
CA ASP A 492 -29.35 6.19 -24.26
C ASP A 492 -30.26 5.25 -23.44
N HIS A 493 -29.69 4.24 -22.77
CA HIS A 493 -30.50 3.26 -22.05
C HIS A 493 -30.64 3.63 -20.58
N ASN A 494 -31.89 3.77 -20.12
CA ASN A 494 -32.18 4.04 -18.70
C ASN A 494 -32.14 2.77 -17.85
N VAL A 495 -32.26 1.58 -18.47
CA VAL A 495 -32.25 0.28 -17.79
C VAL A 495 -31.18 -0.61 -18.43
N VAL A 496 -30.38 -1.24 -17.62
CA VAL A 496 -29.35 -2.21 -18.04
C VAL A 496 -29.75 -3.60 -17.52
N ALA A 497 -29.50 -4.64 -18.31
CA ALA A 497 -29.73 -6.02 -17.89
C ALA A 497 -28.93 -6.32 -16.61
N SER A 498 -29.50 -7.08 -15.69
CA SER A 498 -28.89 -7.45 -14.42
C SER A 498 -27.52 -8.08 -14.63
N GLY A 499 -26.48 -7.53 -13.97
CA GLY A 499 -25.12 -8.09 -13.98
C GLY A 499 -24.09 -7.30 -14.80
N SER A 500 -24.46 -6.27 -15.56
CA SER A 500 -23.49 -5.42 -16.27
C SER A 500 -23.23 -4.09 -15.56
N ARG A 501 -21.96 -3.62 -15.54
CA ARG A 501 -21.62 -2.28 -15.06
C ARG A 501 -22.28 -1.25 -15.97
N MET A 502 -22.96 -0.26 -15.36
CA MET A 502 -23.59 0.82 -16.10
C MET A 502 -22.54 1.83 -16.57
N SER A 503 -22.50 2.13 -17.87
CA SER A 503 -21.63 3.19 -18.41
C SER A 503 -22.11 4.58 -17.97
N ASN A 504 -21.20 5.47 -17.62
CA ASN A 504 -21.48 6.88 -17.40
C ASN A 504 -21.67 7.59 -18.75
N GLY A 505 -22.35 8.73 -18.73
CA GLY A 505 -22.22 9.71 -19.80
C GLY A 505 -21.01 10.60 -19.51
N ALA A 506 -20.26 10.97 -20.54
CA ALA A 506 -19.12 11.87 -20.43
C ALA A 506 -19.29 13.12 -21.28
N GLY A 507 -18.79 14.25 -20.78
CA GLY A 507 -18.75 15.51 -21.50
C GLY A 507 -17.54 16.36 -21.09
N TYR A 508 -16.86 16.93 -22.07
CA TYR A 508 -15.68 17.78 -21.83
C TYR A 508 -15.75 19.04 -22.64
N VAL A 509 -15.20 20.13 -22.09
CA VAL A 509 -14.93 21.36 -22.84
C VAL A 509 -13.44 21.59 -22.93
N TYR A 510 -12.95 21.81 -24.13
CA TYR A 510 -11.56 22.05 -24.47
C TYR A 510 -11.38 23.51 -24.94
N ALA A 511 -10.44 24.21 -24.33
CA ALA A 511 -9.99 25.52 -24.79
C ALA A 511 -9.01 25.33 -25.95
N LYS A 512 -9.31 25.93 -27.08
CA LYS A 512 -8.47 25.86 -28.29
C LYS A 512 -7.23 26.72 -28.10
N TYR A 513 -6.28 26.57 -29.04
CA TYR A 513 -5.05 27.36 -29.04
C TYR A 513 -5.35 28.88 -29.02
N ASP A 514 -4.80 29.56 -28.06
CA ASP A 514 -4.81 31.01 -27.90
C ASP A 514 -3.48 31.44 -27.23
N ALA A 515 -2.62 32.13 -27.99
CA ALA A 515 -1.30 32.54 -27.52
C ALA A 515 -1.34 33.50 -26.31
N ASN A 516 -2.50 34.10 -26.03
CA ASN A 516 -2.70 35.09 -24.94
C ASN A 516 -3.44 34.48 -23.74
N SER A 517 -3.68 33.18 -23.73
CA SER A 517 -4.45 32.51 -22.66
C SER A 517 -3.63 31.44 -21.96
N ASP A 518 -3.56 31.50 -20.64
CA ASP A 518 -2.98 30.46 -19.79
C ASP A 518 -3.76 29.11 -19.86
N LEU A 519 -4.96 29.14 -20.40
CA LEU A 519 -5.82 27.98 -20.60
C LEU A 519 -5.74 27.41 -22.02
N SER A 520 -4.80 27.90 -22.85
CA SER A 520 -4.62 27.39 -24.21
C SER A 520 -4.37 25.89 -24.23
N GLU A 521 -5.05 25.18 -25.13
CA GLU A 521 -4.91 23.74 -25.35
C GLU A 521 -5.19 22.88 -24.09
N THR A 522 -6.15 23.30 -23.25
CA THR A 522 -6.45 22.67 -21.97
C THR A 522 -7.91 22.25 -21.87
N PHE A 523 -8.20 21.12 -21.22
CA PHE A 523 -9.55 20.75 -20.82
C PHE A 523 -9.96 21.59 -19.60
N ILE A 524 -11.02 22.37 -19.77
CA ILE A 524 -11.46 23.39 -18.79
C ILE A 524 -12.77 23.03 -18.07
N CYS A 525 -13.47 22.01 -18.55
CA CYS A 525 -14.66 21.49 -17.90
C CYS A 525 -14.78 19.99 -18.15
N GLU A 526 -15.14 19.25 -17.10
CA GLU A 526 -15.35 17.81 -17.11
C GLU A 526 -16.72 17.46 -16.51
N TYR A 527 -17.40 16.49 -17.13
CA TYR A 527 -18.56 15.81 -16.60
C TYR A 527 -18.38 14.30 -16.83
N ILE A 528 -18.39 13.51 -15.77
CA ILE A 528 -18.43 12.04 -15.81
C ILE A 528 -19.48 11.60 -14.79
N HIS A 529 -20.68 11.33 -15.25
CA HIS A 529 -21.78 10.98 -14.35
C HIS A 529 -22.87 10.19 -15.07
N ARG A 530 -23.61 9.37 -14.31
CA ARG A 530 -24.83 8.72 -14.80
C ARG A 530 -26.02 9.19 -13.98
N PRO A 531 -26.82 10.17 -14.48
CA PRO A 531 -28.07 10.53 -13.86
C PRO A 531 -29.13 9.43 -14.07
N GLN A 532 -30.27 9.57 -13.39
CA GLN A 532 -31.35 8.58 -13.42
C GLN A 532 -31.91 8.36 -14.83
N THR A 533 -31.95 9.40 -15.66
CA THR A 533 -32.46 9.33 -17.05
C THR A 533 -31.48 10.01 -18.00
N SER A 534 -31.49 9.57 -19.26
CA SER A 534 -30.69 10.19 -20.32
C SER A 534 -31.09 11.64 -20.61
N ASP A 535 -32.34 12.01 -20.44
CA ASP A 535 -32.82 13.40 -20.63
C ASP A 535 -32.16 14.38 -19.66
N ILE A 536 -31.87 13.97 -18.42
CA ILE A 536 -31.15 14.80 -17.46
C ILE A 536 -29.72 15.04 -17.96
N PHE A 537 -29.08 14.02 -18.49
CA PHE A 537 -27.74 14.13 -19.07
C PHE A 537 -27.76 15.07 -20.30
N TYR A 538 -28.73 14.91 -21.19
CA TYR A 538 -28.85 15.76 -22.40
C TYR A 538 -29.07 17.23 -22.02
N GLU A 539 -29.91 17.49 -21.03
CA GLU A 539 -30.11 18.84 -20.50
C GLU A 539 -28.87 19.43 -19.86
N ASP A 540 -28.07 18.62 -19.15
CA ASP A 540 -26.80 19.03 -18.55
C ASP A 540 -25.79 19.39 -19.66
N MET A 541 -25.68 18.60 -20.73
CA MET A 541 -24.81 18.90 -21.88
C MET A 541 -25.27 20.15 -22.63
N LEU A 542 -26.57 20.37 -22.74
CA LEU A 542 -27.11 21.58 -23.36
C LEU A 542 -26.76 22.83 -22.54
N LYS A 543 -26.97 22.79 -21.22
CA LYS A 543 -26.60 23.91 -20.34
C LYS A 543 -25.10 24.21 -20.37
N MET A 544 -24.24 23.15 -20.35
CA MET A 544 -22.80 23.30 -20.50
C MET A 544 -22.44 23.99 -21.82
N SER A 545 -23.01 23.55 -22.93
CA SER A 545 -22.75 24.13 -24.26
C SER A 545 -23.21 25.59 -24.34
N VAL A 546 -24.34 25.91 -23.73
CA VAL A 546 -24.88 27.30 -23.68
C VAL A 546 -23.96 28.17 -22.80
N PHE A 547 -23.54 27.70 -21.63
CA PHE A 547 -22.67 28.45 -20.73
C PHE A 547 -21.35 28.85 -21.43
N PHE A 548 -20.68 27.90 -22.07
CA PHE A 548 -19.42 28.16 -22.78
C PHE A 548 -19.61 28.81 -24.16
N GLY A 549 -20.81 28.88 -24.69
CA GLY A 549 -21.07 29.38 -26.04
C GLY A 549 -20.36 28.58 -27.14
N CYS A 550 -20.17 27.31 -26.97
CA CYS A 550 -19.40 26.44 -27.86
C CYS A 550 -20.27 25.37 -28.53
N LYS A 551 -19.76 24.84 -29.64
CA LYS A 551 -20.37 23.67 -30.27
C LYS A 551 -19.93 22.38 -29.61
N ILE A 552 -20.85 21.39 -29.59
CA ILE A 552 -20.63 20.08 -29.05
C ILE A 552 -20.57 19.02 -30.16
N LEU A 553 -19.48 18.25 -30.17
CA LEU A 553 -19.34 17.05 -30.99
C LEU A 553 -19.88 15.86 -30.19
N VAL A 554 -20.89 15.18 -30.74
CA VAL A 554 -21.52 14.03 -30.08
C VAL A 554 -21.08 12.76 -30.78
N GLU A 555 -20.74 11.72 -29.99
CA GLU A 555 -20.51 10.39 -30.55
C GLU A 555 -21.79 9.85 -31.19
N ASN A 556 -21.74 9.53 -32.50
CA ASN A 556 -22.92 9.32 -33.33
C ASN A 556 -23.53 7.90 -33.24
N ASN A 557 -23.07 7.07 -32.33
CA ASN A 557 -23.64 5.75 -32.06
C ASN A 557 -24.99 5.84 -31.31
N LYS A 558 -25.34 7.04 -30.75
CA LYS A 558 -26.54 7.30 -29.93
C LYS A 558 -27.22 8.60 -30.32
N ILE A 559 -28.32 8.46 -31.02
CA ILE A 559 -29.02 9.59 -31.66
C ILE A 559 -29.91 10.42 -30.70
N GLY A 560 -30.14 9.94 -29.47
CA GLY A 560 -31.05 10.55 -28.50
C GLY A 560 -30.71 12.00 -28.17
N ILE A 561 -29.44 12.28 -27.87
CA ILE A 561 -29.00 13.66 -27.55
C ILE A 561 -29.14 14.63 -28.72
N VAL A 562 -28.89 14.17 -29.96
CA VAL A 562 -29.04 15.00 -31.16
C VAL A 562 -30.51 15.39 -31.34
N LYS A 563 -31.43 14.42 -31.20
CA LYS A 563 -32.90 14.69 -31.25
C LYS A 563 -33.33 15.62 -30.12
N TYR A 564 -32.75 15.48 -28.93
CA TYR A 564 -33.05 16.35 -27.81
C TYR A 564 -32.69 17.81 -28.11
N PHE A 565 -31.47 18.08 -28.60
CA PHE A 565 -31.04 19.43 -28.97
C PHE A 565 -31.90 20.02 -30.07
N GLN A 566 -32.30 19.23 -31.08
CA GLN A 566 -33.21 19.64 -32.16
C GLN A 566 -34.60 20.00 -31.62
N PHE A 567 -35.17 19.10 -30.80
CA PHE A 567 -36.47 19.32 -30.18
C PHE A 567 -36.50 20.59 -29.31
N ARG A 568 -35.38 20.84 -28.57
CA ARG A 568 -35.22 22.01 -27.75
C ARG A 568 -34.89 23.28 -28.57
N GLY A 569 -34.64 23.17 -29.88
CA GLY A 569 -34.31 24.31 -30.76
C GLY A 569 -32.88 24.81 -30.64
N TYR A 570 -31.95 23.97 -30.16
CA TYR A 570 -30.52 24.27 -30.00
C TYR A 570 -29.62 23.54 -31.01
N GLU A 571 -30.15 23.19 -32.18
CA GLU A 571 -29.37 22.46 -33.22
C GLU A 571 -28.10 23.21 -33.67
N LYS A 572 -28.04 24.54 -33.52
CA LYS A 572 -26.89 25.37 -33.85
C LYS A 572 -25.65 25.05 -32.97
N PHE A 573 -25.88 24.49 -31.81
CA PHE A 573 -24.81 24.04 -30.90
C PHE A 573 -24.24 22.66 -31.29
N LEU A 574 -24.92 21.90 -32.11
CA LEU A 574 -24.40 20.61 -32.60
C LEU A 574 -23.29 20.85 -33.63
N MET A 575 -22.22 20.09 -33.53
CA MET A 575 -21.14 20.09 -34.51
C MET A 575 -21.44 19.06 -35.58
N LYS A 576 -21.30 19.45 -36.85
CA LYS A 576 -21.41 18.54 -37.98
C LYS A 576 -20.05 17.93 -38.33
N LEU A 577 -20.02 16.71 -38.78
CA LEU A 577 -18.83 16.11 -39.34
C LEU A 577 -18.33 16.94 -40.54
N PRO A 578 -16.99 17.12 -40.71
CA PRO A 578 -16.44 17.80 -41.86
C PRO A 578 -16.94 17.17 -43.15
N LYS A 579 -17.41 17.99 -44.08
CA LYS A 579 -17.99 17.57 -45.39
C LYS A 579 -19.30 16.78 -45.32
N SER A 580 -19.92 16.62 -44.15
CA SER A 580 -21.25 16.00 -44.03
C SER A 580 -22.34 17.05 -43.92
N LYS A 581 -23.54 16.74 -44.53
CA LYS A 581 -24.73 17.54 -44.35
C LYS A 581 -25.57 17.07 -43.14
N THR A 582 -25.20 15.95 -42.56
CA THR A 582 -25.84 15.32 -41.39
C THR A 582 -24.95 15.45 -40.17
N PHE A 583 -25.56 15.38 -38.97
CA PHE A 583 -24.90 15.35 -37.69
C PHE A 583 -24.31 13.98 -37.40
#